data_0e2f611c2596191990aa5570f7301285
#
_entry.id   0e2f611c2596191990aa5570f7301285
#
_cell.length_a   1.000
_cell.length_b   1.000
_cell.length_c   1.000
_cell.angle_alpha   90.00
_cell.angle_beta   90.00
_cell.angle_gamma   90.00
#
_symmetry.space_group_name_H-M   'P 1'
#
loop_
_entity.id
_entity.type
_entity.pdbx_description
1 polymer ?
#
loop_
_entity_poly.entity_id
_entity_poly.type
_entity_poly.pdbx_seq_one_letter_code
_entity_poly.pdbx_strand_id
1 'polypeptide(L)'
;MNLEDLQQHLITKAHNCAEEYTRLFHGRGNAYEGYRFLTVDSADNVLFAVLFDADAKEEAIVGMLRDLYTREGKWKALVVQQRYLPSSPSALIEGELPHACFAIENSLKYAINFQSAQNIGFFPDMKIGRSFVREHAQGKKVLNLFSYTCSFSAAAIAGGAASVVNVDMNKNVLSIGRENHRLNGLDTKKVAFMPYNILKSWSRIRKAGPYDLIIIDPPSFQKGSFAASSDYEKIIRRLHEFAAEECLVLSALNAPELGTAFIKTLFRENAPEFHYVERLPNLESFPTDNDERSLKNLIFKRGA
;
A
#
# COMPACT_ATOMS: atom_id res chain seq x y z
N MET A 1 -21.79 -4.59 -16.06
CA MET A 1 -20.63 -4.85 -16.94
C MET A 1 -20.70 -6.31 -17.38
N ASN A 2 -20.65 -6.60 -18.68
CA ASN A 2 -20.50 -7.96 -19.22
C ASN A 2 -19.03 -8.25 -19.55
N LEU A 3 -18.72 -9.45 -20.11
CA LEU A 3 -17.32 -9.82 -20.44
C LEU A 3 -16.75 -8.97 -21.59
N GLU A 4 -17.54 -8.58 -22.56
CA GLU A 4 -17.11 -7.72 -23.68
C GLU A 4 -16.77 -6.31 -23.19
N ASP A 5 -17.57 -5.77 -22.29
CA ASP A 5 -17.30 -4.47 -21.64
C ASP A 5 -15.99 -4.51 -20.84
N LEU A 6 -15.76 -5.61 -20.08
CA LEU A 6 -14.51 -5.81 -19.33
C LEU A 6 -13.32 -5.88 -20.28
N GLN A 7 -13.43 -6.62 -21.38
CA GLN A 7 -12.38 -6.72 -22.39
C GLN A 7 -12.03 -5.36 -22.99
N GLN A 8 -13.04 -4.60 -23.40
CA GLN A 8 -12.83 -3.26 -23.97
C GLN A 8 -12.22 -2.29 -22.93
N HIS A 9 -12.66 -2.38 -21.68
CA HIS A 9 -12.08 -1.61 -20.58
C HIS A 9 -10.58 -1.92 -20.39
N LEU A 10 -10.22 -3.22 -20.34
CA LEU A 10 -8.83 -3.65 -20.18
C LEU A 10 -7.96 -3.24 -21.38
N ILE A 11 -8.45 -3.34 -22.61
CA ILE A 11 -7.76 -2.88 -23.82
C ILE A 11 -7.45 -1.39 -23.72
N THR A 12 -8.46 -0.58 -23.38
CA THR A 12 -8.31 0.87 -23.28
C THR A 12 -7.31 1.26 -22.19
N LYS A 13 -7.39 0.63 -21.02
CA LYS A 13 -6.47 0.88 -19.91
C LYS A 13 -5.06 0.39 -20.22
N ALA A 14 -4.93 -0.78 -20.83
CA ALA A 14 -3.64 -1.35 -21.24
C ALA A 14 -2.93 -0.44 -22.26
N HIS A 15 -3.64 0.04 -23.27
CA HIS A 15 -3.05 0.93 -24.28
C HIS A 15 -2.45 2.20 -23.70
N ASN A 16 -3.06 2.74 -22.65
CA ASN A 16 -2.67 3.98 -22.00
C ASN A 16 -1.76 3.78 -20.76
N CYS A 17 -1.40 2.53 -20.39
CA CYS A 17 -0.56 2.33 -19.22
C CYS A 17 0.91 2.64 -19.52
N ALA A 18 1.54 3.38 -18.59
CA ALA A 18 2.95 3.72 -18.60
C ALA A 18 3.81 2.58 -17.99
N GLU A 19 5.11 2.84 -17.84
CA GLU A 19 6.04 1.92 -17.13
C GLU A 19 5.75 1.81 -15.63
N GLU A 20 5.05 2.80 -15.07
CA GLU A 20 4.66 2.76 -13.65
C GLU A 20 3.65 1.64 -13.37
N TYR A 21 3.66 1.16 -12.13
CA TYR A 21 2.65 0.23 -11.65
C TYR A 21 1.25 0.79 -11.90
N THR A 22 0.45 0.09 -12.68
CA THR A 22 -0.88 0.56 -13.08
C THR A 22 -1.92 -0.51 -12.77
N ARG A 23 -2.95 -0.16 -11.98
CA ARG A 23 -4.16 -0.95 -11.83
C ARG A 23 -5.02 -0.79 -13.07
N LEU A 24 -5.14 -1.83 -13.88
CA LEU A 24 -5.97 -1.84 -15.10
C LEU A 24 -7.45 -2.08 -14.79
N PHE A 25 -7.74 -2.91 -13.77
CA PHE A 25 -9.09 -3.21 -13.34
C PHE A 25 -9.17 -3.44 -11.83
N HIS A 26 -10.14 -2.81 -11.17
CA HIS A 26 -10.36 -2.92 -9.73
C HIS A 26 -11.80 -3.31 -9.41
N GLY A 27 -12.12 -4.60 -9.35
CA GLY A 27 -13.43 -5.09 -8.95
C GLY A 27 -13.70 -5.00 -7.44
N ARG A 28 -12.65 -5.02 -6.60
CA ARG A 28 -12.73 -5.06 -5.14
C ARG A 28 -13.54 -3.90 -4.51
N GLY A 29 -13.55 -2.74 -5.16
CA GLY A 29 -14.33 -1.58 -4.73
C GLY A 29 -15.84 -1.70 -5.00
N ASN A 30 -16.29 -2.81 -5.62
CA ASN A 30 -17.68 -3.10 -5.96
C ASN A 30 -18.35 -2.06 -6.92
N ALA A 31 -17.53 -1.23 -7.59
CA ALA A 31 -18.01 -0.32 -8.63
C ALA A 31 -18.45 -1.05 -9.92
N TYR A 32 -18.08 -2.31 -10.07
CA TYR A 32 -18.40 -3.18 -11.20
C TYR A 32 -19.13 -4.42 -10.71
N GLU A 33 -20.46 -4.41 -10.84
CA GLU A 33 -21.32 -5.52 -10.40
C GLU A 33 -20.89 -6.86 -11.01
N GLY A 34 -20.77 -7.89 -10.17
CA GLY A 34 -20.40 -9.25 -10.58
C GLY A 34 -18.88 -9.46 -10.82
N TYR A 35 -18.00 -8.49 -10.49
CA TYR A 35 -16.55 -8.59 -10.67
C TYR A 35 -15.73 -8.29 -9.41
N ARG A 36 -16.36 -8.30 -8.24
CA ARG A 36 -15.68 -8.04 -6.97
C ARG A 36 -14.51 -8.99 -6.69
N PHE A 37 -14.51 -10.14 -7.31
CA PHE A 37 -13.47 -11.16 -7.16
C PHE A 37 -12.19 -10.89 -7.96
N LEU A 38 -12.16 -9.89 -8.87
CA LEU A 38 -11.07 -9.69 -9.83
C LEU A 38 -10.34 -8.36 -9.62
N THR A 39 -9.00 -8.41 -9.71
CA THR A 39 -8.16 -7.25 -10.03
C THR A 39 -7.17 -7.60 -11.11
N VAL A 40 -6.82 -6.63 -11.97
CA VAL A 40 -5.80 -6.78 -13.02
C VAL A 40 -4.83 -5.61 -12.95
N ASP A 41 -3.55 -5.90 -12.91
CA ASP A 41 -2.45 -4.94 -12.81
C ASP A 41 -1.45 -5.10 -13.96
N SER A 42 -0.78 -4.02 -14.31
CA SER A 42 0.43 -4.01 -15.16
C SER A 42 1.60 -3.48 -14.33
N ALA A 43 2.65 -4.26 -14.19
CA ALA A 43 3.87 -3.86 -13.48
C ALA A 43 5.08 -4.62 -14.02
N ASP A 44 6.18 -3.90 -14.25
CA ASP A 44 7.47 -4.45 -14.71
C ASP A 44 7.38 -5.42 -15.91
N ASN A 45 6.61 -5.06 -16.90
CA ASN A 45 6.32 -5.90 -18.07
C ASN A 45 5.60 -7.23 -17.73
N VAL A 46 4.87 -7.28 -16.61
CA VAL A 46 4.03 -8.41 -16.23
C VAL A 46 2.57 -7.96 -16.18
N LEU A 47 1.70 -8.71 -16.86
CA LEU A 47 0.26 -8.62 -16.67
C LEU A 47 -0.11 -9.55 -15.51
N PHE A 48 -0.64 -8.99 -14.43
CA PHE A 48 -0.92 -9.71 -13.20
C PHE A 48 -2.39 -9.63 -12.83
N ALA A 49 -3.06 -10.77 -12.75
CA ALA A 49 -4.44 -10.86 -12.32
C ALA A 49 -4.55 -11.58 -10.97
N VAL A 50 -5.44 -11.10 -10.11
CA VAL A 50 -5.74 -11.73 -8.82
C VAL A 50 -7.22 -12.04 -8.74
N LEU A 51 -7.52 -13.31 -8.47
CA LEU A 51 -8.86 -13.84 -8.21
C LEU A 51 -9.01 -14.04 -6.70
N PHE A 52 -9.90 -13.27 -6.09
CA PHE A 52 -10.12 -13.28 -4.64
C PHE A 52 -11.18 -14.30 -4.19
N ASP A 53 -12.11 -14.65 -5.08
CA ASP A 53 -13.16 -15.63 -4.88
C ASP A 53 -13.25 -16.51 -6.13
N ALA A 54 -13.71 -17.76 -6.00
CA ALA A 54 -14.00 -18.63 -7.13
C ALA A 54 -15.23 -18.08 -7.90
N ASP A 55 -15.13 -18.04 -9.22
CA ASP A 55 -16.23 -17.55 -10.07
C ASP A 55 -16.29 -18.37 -11.39
N ALA A 56 -17.50 -18.59 -11.88
CA ALA A 56 -17.73 -19.33 -13.12
C ALA A 56 -17.11 -18.65 -14.38
N LYS A 57 -16.80 -17.36 -14.30
CA LYS A 57 -16.17 -16.59 -15.39
C LYS A 57 -14.65 -16.75 -15.43
N GLU A 58 -14.02 -17.45 -14.47
CA GLU A 58 -12.56 -17.51 -14.33
C GLU A 58 -11.89 -17.96 -15.65
N GLU A 59 -12.34 -19.06 -16.23
CA GLU A 59 -11.77 -19.59 -17.48
C GLU A 59 -11.89 -18.57 -18.62
N ALA A 60 -13.05 -17.95 -18.78
CA ALA A 60 -13.28 -16.93 -19.81
C ALA A 60 -12.41 -15.68 -19.59
N ILE A 61 -12.20 -15.27 -18.33
CA ILE A 61 -11.32 -14.14 -17.96
C ILE A 61 -9.86 -14.48 -18.28
N VAL A 62 -9.40 -15.68 -17.92
CA VAL A 62 -8.02 -16.11 -18.23
C VAL A 62 -7.80 -16.15 -19.75
N GLY A 63 -8.78 -16.66 -20.51
CA GLY A 63 -8.74 -16.63 -21.98
C GLY A 63 -8.62 -15.21 -22.53
N MET A 64 -9.47 -14.29 -22.04
CA MET A 64 -9.45 -12.88 -22.42
C MET A 64 -8.11 -12.19 -22.07
N LEU A 65 -7.51 -12.52 -20.93
CA LEU A 65 -6.20 -11.97 -20.53
C LEU A 65 -5.06 -12.51 -21.43
N ARG A 66 -5.14 -13.76 -21.92
CA ARG A 66 -4.23 -14.30 -22.95
C ARG A 66 -4.32 -13.54 -24.27
N ASP A 67 -5.55 -13.27 -24.72
CA ASP A 67 -5.79 -12.48 -25.93
C ASP A 67 -5.22 -11.07 -25.78
N LEU A 68 -5.45 -10.43 -24.63
CA LEU A 68 -4.90 -9.13 -24.31
C LEU A 68 -3.37 -9.14 -24.27
N TYR A 69 -2.76 -10.13 -23.62
CA TYR A 69 -1.31 -10.32 -23.57
C TYR A 69 -0.71 -10.44 -24.98
N THR A 70 -1.29 -11.29 -25.82
CA THR A 70 -0.83 -11.51 -27.20
C THR A 70 -1.00 -10.26 -28.06
N ARG A 71 -2.16 -9.60 -27.96
CA ARG A 71 -2.49 -8.41 -28.74
C ARG A 71 -1.58 -7.22 -28.45
N GLU A 72 -1.34 -6.94 -27.16
CA GLU A 72 -0.54 -5.77 -26.75
C GLU A 72 0.97 -6.02 -26.93
N GLY A 73 1.43 -7.26 -26.80
CA GLY A 73 2.82 -7.67 -27.06
C GLY A 73 3.89 -6.99 -26.19
N LYS A 74 3.49 -6.28 -25.15
CA LYS A 74 4.39 -5.49 -24.31
C LYS A 74 4.79 -6.17 -23.00
N TRP A 75 4.01 -7.15 -22.55
CA TRP A 75 4.33 -7.89 -21.34
C TRP A 75 5.20 -9.11 -21.66
N LYS A 76 6.11 -9.43 -20.75
CA LYS A 76 6.97 -10.63 -20.82
C LYS A 76 6.30 -11.84 -20.20
N ALA A 77 5.35 -11.62 -19.29
CA ALA A 77 4.63 -12.67 -18.60
C ALA A 77 3.18 -12.28 -18.33
N LEU A 78 2.30 -13.28 -18.32
CA LEU A 78 0.96 -13.22 -17.73
C LEU A 78 0.93 -14.15 -16.53
N VAL A 79 0.63 -13.59 -15.35
CA VAL A 79 0.52 -14.32 -14.08
C VAL A 79 -0.88 -14.17 -13.52
N VAL A 80 -1.49 -15.28 -13.10
CA VAL A 80 -2.78 -15.30 -12.41
C VAL A 80 -2.62 -15.89 -11.02
N GLN A 81 -3.03 -15.15 -9.98
CA GLN A 81 -3.03 -15.60 -8.60
C GLN A 81 -4.45 -15.97 -8.16
N GLN A 82 -4.64 -17.18 -7.67
CA GLN A 82 -5.90 -17.68 -7.12
C GLN A 82 -5.89 -17.53 -5.59
N ARG A 83 -6.24 -16.34 -5.08
CA ARG A 83 -6.20 -16.04 -3.62
C ARG A 83 -7.24 -16.77 -2.81
N TYR A 84 -8.27 -17.29 -3.43
CA TYR A 84 -9.31 -18.09 -2.78
C TYR A 84 -8.85 -19.52 -2.47
N LEU A 85 -7.77 -19.99 -3.10
CA LEU A 85 -7.19 -21.31 -2.82
C LEU A 85 -6.20 -21.27 -1.64
N PRO A 86 -5.99 -22.41 -0.93
CA PRO A 86 -4.96 -22.52 0.08
C PRO A 86 -3.59 -22.13 -0.46
N SER A 87 -2.82 -21.37 0.31
CA SER A 87 -1.49 -20.84 -0.06
C SER A 87 -1.50 -19.81 -1.21
N SER A 88 -2.67 -19.41 -1.72
CA SER A 88 -2.83 -18.38 -2.77
C SER A 88 -1.87 -18.60 -3.95
N PRO A 89 -1.93 -19.73 -4.66
CA PRO A 89 -0.98 -20.06 -5.72
C PRO A 89 -1.03 -19.04 -6.86
N SER A 90 0.15 -18.73 -7.41
CA SER A 90 0.31 -17.97 -8.64
C SER A 90 0.74 -18.87 -9.78
N ALA A 91 -0.01 -18.86 -10.87
CA ALA A 91 0.30 -19.61 -12.09
C ALA A 91 0.88 -18.66 -13.15
N LEU A 92 2.00 -19.05 -13.76
CA LEU A 92 2.48 -18.44 -14.99
C LEU A 92 1.64 -18.99 -16.13
N ILE A 93 0.85 -18.15 -16.77
CA ILE A 93 -0.07 -18.53 -17.84
C ILE A 93 0.60 -18.41 -19.20
N GLU A 94 1.37 -17.34 -19.42
CA GLU A 94 2.08 -17.06 -20.67
C GLU A 94 3.44 -16.43 -20.39
N GLY A 95 4.39 -16.65 -21.28
CA GLY A 95 5.70 -16.00 -21.30
C GLY A 95 6.69 -16.50 -20.27
N GLU A 96 7.59 -15.61 -19.84
CA GLU A 96 8.64 -15.90 -18.86
C GLU A 96 8.69 -14.80 -17.80
N LEU A 97 8.60 -15.20 -16.52
CA LEU A 97 8.67 -14.25 -15.41
C LEU A 97 10.11 -13.79 -15.18
N PRO A 98 10.40 -12.48 -15.18
CA PRO A 98 11.73 -11.96 -14.89
C PRO A 98 12.25 -12.40 -13.51
N HIS A 99 13.56 -12.64 -13.39
CA HIS A 99 14.21 -13.03 -12.12
C HIS A 99 14.00 -12.01 -11.01
N ALA A 100 13.98 -10.71 -11.34
CA ALA A 100 13.70 -9.62 -10.41
C ALA A 100 12.63 -8.73 -11.02
N CYS A 101 11.59 -8.46 -10.25
CA CYS A 101 10.47 -7.60 -10.66
C CYS A 101 10.34 -6.40 -9.73
N PHE A 102 9.93 -5.27 -10.30
CA PHE A 102 9.83 -4.00 -9.60
C PHE A 102 8.48 -3.32 -9.86
N ALA A 103 7.89 -2.76 -8.81
CA ALA A 103 6.89 -1.72 -8.97
C ALA A 103 7.61 -0.38 -9.15
N ILE A 104 7.25 0.38 -10.19
CA ILE A 104 7.77 1.73 -10.41
C ILE A 104 6.67 2.73 -10.05
N GLU A 105 7.01 3.71 -9.22
CA GLU A 105 6.09 4.79 -8.84
C GLU A 105 6.85 6.07 -8.58
N ASN A 106 6.46 7.17 -9.23
CA ASN A 106 7.12 8.48 -9.08
C ASN A 106 8.67 8.39 -9.21
N SER A 107 9.15 7.61 -10.19
CA SER A 107 10.57 7.33 -10.47
C SER A 107 11.29 6.50 -9.40
N LEU A 108 10.58 5.96 -8.41
CA LEU A 108 11.14 5.03 -7.42
C LEU A 108 10.80 3.59 -7.78
N LYS A 109 11.74 2.69 -7.51
CA LYS A 109 11.60 1.24 -7.72
C LYS A 109 11.40 0.53 -6.38
N TYR A 110 10.48 -0.42 -6.36
CA TYR A 110 10.19 -1.26 -5.21
C TYR A 110 10.20 -2.72 -5.62
N ALA A 111 10.98 -3.55 -4.95
CA ALA A 111 11.05 -4.98 -5.24
C ALA A 111 9.68 -5.64 -4.99
N ILE A 112 9.20 -6.39 -5.98
CA ILE A 112 7.95 -7.14 -5.90
C ILE A 112 8.17 -8.60 -6.30
N ASN A 113 7.29 -9.49 -5.81
CA ASN A 113 7.32 -10.91 -6.13
C ASN A 113 5.90 -11.40 -6.45
N PHE A 114 5.61 -11.63 -7.71
CA PHE A 114 4.31 -12.13 -8.18
C PHE A 114 4.00 -13.57 -7.75
N GLN A 115 4.99 -14.32 -7.26
CA GLN A 115 4.82 -15.67 -6.71
C GLN A 115 4.61 -15.68 -5.20
N SER A 116 4.54 -14.52 -4.55
CA SER A 116 4.26 -14.42 -3.12
C SER A 116 2.84 -14.84 -2.79
N ALA A 117 2.68 -15.63 -1.73
CA ALA A 117 1.39 -16.23 -1.34
C ALA A 117 0.30 -15.19 -0.95
N GLN A 118 0.64 -13.98 -0.57
CA GLN A 118 -0.35 -12.98 -0.16
C GLN A 118 -0.16 -11.64 -0.85
N ASN A 119 0.90 -10.91 -0.48
CA ASN A 119 1.14 -9.57 -0.99
C ASN A 119 2.45 -9.59 -1.78
N ILE A 120 2.43 -8.99 -2.95
CA ILE A 120 3.59 -8.97 -3.85
C ILE A 120 4.76 -8.10 -3.37
N GLY A 121 4.61 -7.39 -2.26
CA GLY A 121 5.66 -6.49 -1.71
C GLY A 121 5.35 -5.01 -1.88
N PHE A 122 4.25 -4.64 -2.52
CA PHE A 122 3.86 -3.27 -2.82
C PHE A 122 2.34 -3.09 -2.78
N PHE A 123 1.89 -1.93 -2.29
CA PHE A 123 0.48 -1.54 -2.23
C PHE A 123 0.25 -0.30 -3.09
N PRO A 124 -0.23 -0.46 -4.33
CA PRO A 124 -0.36 0.66 -5.28
C PRO A 124 -1.44 1.67 -4.90
N ASP A 125 -2.45 1.28 -4.14
CA ASP A 125 -3.51 2.16 -3.60
C ASP A 125 -2.98 3.26 -2.67
N MET A 126 -1.79 3.06 -2.07
CA MET A 126 -1.12 4.04 -1.22
C MET A 126 -0.34 5.13 -1.97
N LYS A 127 -0.40 5.22 -3.30
CA LYS A 127 0.37 6.18 -4.12
C LYS A 127 0.17 7.63 -3.66
N ILE A 128 -1.08 8.04 -3.44
CA ILE A 128 -1.38 9.42 -2.98
C ILE A 128 -0.79 9.68 -1.60
N GLY A 129 -0.90 8.72 -0.67
CA GLY A 129 -0.28 8.83 0.66
C GLY A 129 1.25 8.92 0.59
N ARG A 130 1.91 8.14 -0.28
CA ARG A 130 3.36 8.23 -0.49
C ARG A 130 3.78 9.56 -1.13
N SER A 131 3.00 10.07 -2.08
CA SER A 131 3.25 11.40 -2.68
C SER A 131 3.15 12.49 -1.62
N PHE A 132 2.10 12.47 -0.79
CA PHE A 132 1.95 13.39 0.33
C PHE A 132 3.16 13.34 1.29
N VAL A 133 3.60 12.15 1.67
CA VAL A 133 4.78 11.97 2.54
C VAL A 133 6.03 12.54 1.88
N ARG A 134 6.26 12.26 0.59
CA ARG A 134 7.41 12.78 -0.17
C ARG A 134 7.44 14.31 -0.20
N GLU A 135 6.30 14.96 -0.42
CA GLU A 135 6.16 16.41 -0.50
C GLU A 135 6.39 17.11 0.85
N HIS A 136 6.01 16.44 1.95
CA HIS A 136 6.08 17.00 3.29
C HIS A 136 7.31 16.55 4.11
N ALA A 137 8.21 15.75 3.54
CA ALA A 137 9.32 15.13 4.28
C ALA A 137 10.59 16.00 4.38
N GLN A 138 10.73 17.06 3.56
CA GLN A 138 11.96 17.86 3.51
C GLN A 138 12.43 18.32 4.88
N GLY A 139 13.65 17.90 5.27
CA GLY A 139 14.28 18.24 6.54
C GLY A 139 13.67 17.59 7.77
N LYS A 140 12.62 16.79 7.63
CA LYS A 140 11.86 16.20 8.73
C LYS A 140 12.41 14.87 9.21
N LYS A 141 12.21 14.59 10.47
CA LYS A 141 12.38 13.27 11.08
C LYS A 141 11.07 12.52 11.02
N VAL A 142 11.08 11.39 10.32
CA VAL A 142 9.87 10.63 9.98
C VAL A 142 9.79 9.34 10.77
N LEU A 143 8.60 9.01 11.31
CA LEU A 143 8.27 7.72 11.88
C LEU A 143 7.32 6.98 10.95
N ASN A 144 7.68 5.77 10.56
CA ASN A 144 6.88 4.89 9.71
C ASN A 144 6.52 3.63 10.50
N LEU A 145 5.30 3.56 11.00
CA LEU A 145 4.77 2.43 11.77
C LEU A 145 4.08 1.44 10.82
N PHE A 146 4.24 0.13 11.08
CA PHE A 146 3.81 -0.96 10.20
C PHE A 146 4.43 -0.83 8.80
N SER A 147 5.73 -0.59 8.80
CA SER A 147 6.44 -0.09 7.63
C SER A 147 6.54 -1.08 6.46
N TYR A 148 6.22 -2.36 6.67
CA TYR A 148 6.28 -3.41 5.66
C TYR A 148 7.59 -3.34 4.86
N THR A 149 7.56 -3.27 3.53
CA THR A 149 8.73 -3.12 2.65
C THR A 149 9.24 -1.67 2.55
N CYS A 150 8.84 -0.80 3.46
CA CYS A 150 9.31 0.57 3.65
C CYS A 150 9.10 1.51 2.44
N SER A 151 8.03 1.32 1.66
CA SER A 151 7.76 2.18 0.50
C SER A 151 7.55 3.65 0.89
N PHE A 152 6.84 3.93 1.99
CA PHE A 152 6.72 5.28 2.55
C PHE A 152 8.06 5.88 2.97
N SER A 153 8.95 5.05 3.54
CA SER A 153 10.29 5.48 3.95
C SER A 153 11.16 5.87 2.74
N ALA A 154 11.12 5.08 1.67
CA ALA A 154 11.82 5.42 0.44
C ALA A 154 11.29 6.73 -0.16
N ALA A 155 9.96 6.93 -0.19
CA ALA A 155 9.34 8.18 -0.61
C ALA A 155 9.77 9.37 0.26
N ALA A 156 9.80 9.21 1.60
CA ALA A 156 10.24 10.24 2.53
C ALA A 156 11.72 10.65 2.32
N ILE A 157 12.64 9.67 2.17
CA ILE A 157 14.05 9.96 1.91
C ILE A 157 14.23 10.64 0.55
N ALA A 158 13.53 10.19 -0.49
CA ALA A 158 13.51 10.84 -1.80
C ALA A 158 12.95 12.27 -1.75
N GLY A 159 12.04 12.54 -0.80
CA GLY A 159 11.51 13.88 -0.50
C GLY A 159 12.40 14.73 0.41
N GLY A 160 13.63 14.27 0.71
CA GLY A 160 14.60 15.03 1.50
C GLY A 160 14.45 14.92 3.02
N ALA A 161 13.82 13.86 3.54
CA ALA A 161 13.78 13.62 4.97
C ALA A 161 15.17 13.64 5.61
N ALA A 162 15.30 14.25 6.79
CA ALA A 162 16.54 14.23 7.57
C ALA A 162 16.84 12.82 8.05
N SER A 163 15.83 12.09 8.52
CA SER A 163 15.94 10.68 8.88
C SER A 163 14.58 10.00 8.90
N VAL A 164 14.57 8.67 8.76
CA VAL A 164 13.36 7.84 8.88
C VAL A 164 13.60 6.70 9.86
N VAL A 165 12.63 6.46 10.73
CA VAL A 165 12.57 5.27 11.59
C VAL A 165 11.43 4.38 11.12
N ASN A 166 11.76 3.20 10.63
CA ASN A 166 10.81 2.17 10.22
C ASN A 166 10.63 1.16 11.35
N VAL A 167 9.39 0.89 11.72
CA VAL A 167 9.04 -0.12 12.73
C VAL A 167 8.07 -1.14 12.14
N ASP A 168 8.51 -2.39 12.09
CA ASP A 168 7.71 -3.54 11.70
C ASP A 168 8.19 -4.79 12.44
N MET A 169 7.31 -5.67 12.83
CA MET A 169 7.71 -6.88 13.55
C MET A 169 8.40 -7.93 12.67
N ASN A 170 8.19 -7.87 11.36
CA ASN A 170 8.74 -8.83 10.40
C ASN A 170 10.11 -8.35 9.87
N LYS A 171 11.17 -8.98 10.35
CA LYS A 171 12.55 -8.68 9.95
C LYS A 171 12.80 -8.86 8.44
N ASN A 172 12.12 -9.82 7.81
CA ASN A 172 12.33 -10.12 6.38
C ASN A 172 11.80 -9.00 5.50
N VAL A 173 10.62 -8.45 5.80
CA VAL A 173 10.08 -7.32 5.03
C VAL A 173 10.92 -6.05 5.23
N LEU A 174 11.49 -5.83 6.42
CA LEU A 174 12.44 -4.74 6.65
C LEU A 174 13.75 -4.91 5.87
N SER A 175 14.18 -6.16 5.62
CA SER A 175 15.34 -6.43 4.76
C SER A 175 15.04 -6.06 3.30
N ILE A 176 13.84 -6.37 2.80
CA ILE A 176 13.36 -5.91 1.49
C ILE A 176 13.28 -4.37 1.49
N GLY A 177 12.78 -3.76 2.56
CA GLY A 177 12.75 -2.30 2.72
C GLY A 177 14.13 -1.66 2.59
N ARG A 178 15.16 -2.25 3.19
CA ARG A 178 16.55 -1.78 3.04
C ARG A 178 17.03 -1.90 1.59
N GLU A 179 16.66 -2.97 0.90
CA GLU A 179 16.99 -3.15 -0.51
C GLU A 179 16.25 -2.14 -1.39
N ASN A 180 15.00 -1.82 -1.11
CA ASN A 180 14.25 -0.77 -1.79
C ASN A 180 14.96 0.60 -1.71
N HIS A 181 15.58 0.93 -0.59
CA HIS A 181 16.41 2.15 -0.50
C HIS A 181 17.65 2.07 -1.39
N ARG A 182 18.36 0.93 -1.40
CA ARG A 182 19.55 0.72 -2.24
C ARG A 182 19.26 0.76 -3.73
N LEU A 183 18.18 0.11 -4.16
CA LEU A 183 17.69 0.12 -5.55
C LEU A 183 17.51 1.55 -6.09
N ASN A 184 17.18 2.48 -5.23
CA ASN A 184 16.95 3.88 -5.57
C ASN A 184 18.15 4.80 -5.25
N GLY A 185 19.30 4.26 -4.86
CA GLY A 185 20.47 5.05 -4.48
C GLY A 185 20.26 5.93 -3.25
N LEU A 186 19.26 5.62 -2.41
CA LEU A 186 18.93 6.41 -1.23
C LEU A 186 19.89 6.13 -0.07
N ASP A 187 20.23 7.17 0.69
CA ASP A 187 21.16 7.07 1.81
C ASP A 187 20.57 6.28 3.00
N THR A 188 20.95 5.01 3.11
CA THR A 188 20.51 4.14 4.20
C THR A 188 21.07 4.51 5.57
N LYS A 189 22.07 5.42 5.68
CA LYS A 189 22.57 5.92 6.97
C LYS A 189 21.53 6.81 7.65
N LYS A 190 20.62 7.39 6.89
CA LYS A 190 19.48 8.18 7.39
C LYS A 190 18.29 7.31 7.83
N VAL A 191 18.37 5.98 7.70
CA VAL A 191 17.22 5.09 7.88
C VAL A 191 17.50 4.05 8.95
N ALA A 192 16.68 4.04 10.00
CA ALA A 192 16.64 2.99 11.01
C ALA A 192 15.58 1.94 10.65
N PHE A 193 15.91 0.66 10.80
CA PHE A 193 15.01 -0.47 10.60
C PHE A 193 14.87 -1.21 11.91
N MET A 194 13.72 -1.10 12.56
CA MET A 194 13.43 -1.65 13.89
C MET A 194 12.50 -2.86 13.80
N PRO A 195 13.02 -4.10 13.90
CA PRO A 195 12.21 -5.33 13.84
C PRO A 195 11.51 -5.61 15.18
N TYR A 196 10.55 -4.76 15.54
CA TYR A 196 9.87 -4.83 16.83
C TYR A 196 8.36 -4.76 16.70
N ASN A 197 7.66 -5.40 17.62
CA ASN A 197 6.24 -5.19 17.82
C ASN A 197 6.02 -3.76 18.37
N ILE A 198 5.29 -2.94 17.64
CA ILE A 198 5.04 -1.52 17.96
C ILE A 198 4.43 -1.37 19.34
N LEU A 199 3.39 -2.15 19.66
CA LEU A 199 2.66 -2.05 20.94
C LEU A 199 3.50 -2.47 22.15
N LYS A 200 4.66 -3.10 21.95
CA LYS A 200 5.60 -3.54 22.99
C LYS A 200 6.91 -2.76 23.02
N SER A 201 7.08 -1.74 22.15
CA SER A 201 8.39 -1.10 21.93
C SER A 201 8.38 0.43 22.04
N TRP A 202 7.41 0.98 22.77
CA TRP A 202 7.20 2.43 22.90
C TRP A 202 8.43 3.20 23.38
N SER A 203 9.16 2.68 24.37
CA SER A 203 10.37 3.33 24.88
C SER A 203 11.46 3.50 23.81
N ARG A 204 11.59 2.54 22.90
CA ARG A 204 12.56 2.58 21.80
C ARG A 204 12.12 3.59 20.73
N ILE A 205 10.82 3.60 20.38
CA ILE A 205 10.25 4.56 19.44
C ILE A 205 10.43 5.97 19.97
N ARG A 206 10.08 6.22 21.25
CA ARG A 206 10.25 7.52 21.91
C ARG A 206 11.71 7.95 21.97
N LYS A 207 12.64 7.06 22.33
CA LYS A 207 14.07 7.38 22.39
C LYS A 207 14.64 7.83 21.05
N ALA A 208 14.10 7.32 19.96
CA ALA A 208 14.50 7.69 18.60
C ALA A 208 13.80 8.95 18.07
N GLY A 209 12.77 9.48 18.74
CA GLY A 209 12.06 10.73 18.41
C GLY A 209 12.77 12.00 18.91
N PRO A 210 12.07 13.16 18.98
CA PRO A 210 10.70 13.33 18.49
C PRO A 210 10.60 13.31 16.96
N TYR A 211 9.36 13.20 16.41
CA TYR A 211 9.10 13.09 14.99
C TYR A 211 8.21 14.21 14.48
N ASP A 212 8.54 14.74 13.28
CA ASP A 212 7.82 15.83 12.62
C ASP A 212 6.75 15.30 11.64
N LEU A 213 6.87 14.04 11.22
CA LEU A 213 5.91 13.35 10.35
C LEU A 213 5.79 11.90 10.80
N ILE A 214 4.55 11.46 11.04
CA ILE A 214 4.26 10.09 11.51
C ILE A 214 3.30 9.43 10.54
N ILE A 215 3.63 8.22 10.09
CA ILE A 215 2.79 7.38 9.24
C ILE A 215 2.30 6.21 10.09
N ILE A 216 0.98 6.00 10.11
CA ILE A 216 0.31 4.90 10.80
C ILE A 216 -0.51 4.15 9.75
N ASP A 217 0.02 3.02 9.26
CA ASP A 217 -0.59 2.20 8.22
C ASP A 217 -0.71 0.73 8.66
N PRO A 218 -1.55 0.45 9.67
CA PRO A 218 -1.67 -0.89 10.19
C PRO A 218 -2.50 -1.79 9.29
N PRO A 219 -2.30 -3.12 9.35
CA PRO A 219 -3.24 -4.07 8.79
C PRO A 219 -4.60 -3.94 9.50
N SER A 220 -5.70 -4.20 8.79
CA SER A 220 -7.05 -4.24 9.40
C SER A 220 -7.10 -5.26 10.55
N PHE A 221 -6.49 -6.41 10.31
CA PHE A 221 -6.33 -7.48 11.28
C PHE A 221 -5.06 -8.30 11.02
N GLN A 222 -4.28 -8.56 12.08
CA GLN A 222 -3.14 -9.48 12.07
C GLN A 222 -3.20 -10.36 13.33
N LYS A 223 -3.45 -11.63 13.13
CA LYS A 223 -3.62 -12.61 14.23
C LYS A 223 -2.47 -12.52 15.25
N GLY A 224 -2.82 -12.29 16.51
CA GLY A 224 -1.87 -12.26 17.64
C GLY A 224 -1.01 -10.98 17.75
N SER A 225 -1.20 -9.99 16.89
CA SER A 225 -0.38 -8.76 16.93
C SER A 225 -1.15 -7.44 16.82
N PHE A 226 -2.19 -7.35 16.02
CA PHE A 226 -2.95 -6.12 15.80
C PHE A 226 -4.38 -6.35 15.30
N ALA A 227 -5.32 -5.59 15.87
CA ALA A 227 -6.68 -5.45 15.36
C ALA A 227 -7.05 -3.96 15.34
N ALA A 228 -7.40 -3.41 14.17
CA ALA A 228 -7.66 -1.99 14.02
C ALA A 228 -8.74 -1.48 14.99
N SER A 229 -9.81 -2.24 15.21
CA SER A 229 -10.91 -1.89 16.10
C SER A 229 -10.54 -1.70 17.58
N SER A 230 -9.43 -2.28 18.05
CA SER A 230 -9.03 -2.25 19.47
C SER A 230 -7.63 -1.71 19.73
N ASP A 231 -6.75 -1.75 18.73
CA ASP A 231 -5.33 -1.44 18.94
C ASP A 231 -4.93 -0.06 18.36
N TYR A 232 -5.72 0.49 17.45
CA TYR A 232 -5.46 1.80 16.86
C TYR A 232 -5.45 2.90 17.95
N GLU A 233 -6.40 2.84 18.87
CA GLU A 233 -6.49 3.75 20.03
C GLU A 233 -5.18 3.76 20.83
N LYS A 234 -4.55 2.58 21.05
CA LYS A 234 -3.31 2.47 21.83
C LYS A 234 -2.15 3.24 21.19
N ILE A 235 -2.15 3.38 19.86
CA ILE A 235 -1.15 4.14 19.13
C ILE A 235 -1.45 5.63 19.27
N ILE A 236 -2.69 6.04 18.98
CA ILE A 236 -3.11 7.45 18.98
C ILE A 236 -2.88 8.07 20.36
N ARG A 237 -3.27 7.38 21.43
CA ARG A 237 -3.11 7.86 22.82
C ARG A 237 -1.65 8.15 23.19
N ARG A 238 -0.68 7.57 22.48
CA ARG A 238 0.75 7.75 22.75
C ARG A 238 1.45 8.74 21.83
N LEU A 239 0.75 9.33 20.86
CA LEU A 239 1.36 10.26 19.91
C LEU A 239 2.09 11.41 20.59
N HIS A 240 1.53 11.94 21.68
CA HIS A 240 2.14 13.01 22.47
C HIS A 240 3.52 12.66 23.05
N GLU A 241 3.83 11.36 23.23
CA GLU A 241 5.11 10.91 23.80
C GLU A 241 6.28 11.02 22.81
N PHE A 242 5.99 11.04 21.50
CA PHE A 242 7.03 10.98 20.48
C PHE A 242 6.84 11.93 19.29
N ALA A 243 5.73 12.65 19.21
CA ALA A 243 5.54 13.69 18.20
C ALA A 243 6.26 14.99 18.61
N ALA A 244 6.82 15.70 17.64
CA ALA A 244 7.33 17.06 17.82
C ALA A 244 6.19 18.05 18.11
N GLU A 245 6.52 19.29 18.49
CA GLU A 245 5.53 20.34 18.72
C GLU A 245 4.72 20.64 17.47
N GLU A 246 5.39 20.69 16.31
CA GLU A 246 4.75 20.68 15.00
C GLU A 246 4.91 19.30 14.37
N CYS A 247 3.80 18.60 14.18
CA CYS A 247 3.81 17.25 13.65
C CYS A 247 2.62 16.99 12.73
N LEU A 248 2.89 16.39 11.56
CA LEU A 248 1.87 15.83 10.69
C LEU A 248 1.72 14.33 10.94
N VAL A 249 0.50 13.84 10.92
CA VAL A 249 0.20 12.41 11.02
C VAL A 249 -0.63 11.98 9.80
N LEU A 250 -0.12 11.03 9.02
CA LEU A 250 -0.90 10.28 8.05
C LEU A 250 -1.40 9.01 8.73
N SER A 251 -2.71 8.93 8.92
CA SER A 251 -3.40 7.82 9.57
C SER A 251 -4.21 7.05 8.54
N ALA A 252 -3.73 5.86 8.15
CA ALA A 252 -4.38 5.03 7.15
C ALA A 252 -5.32 4.00 7.81
N LEU A 253 -6.46 3.75 7.18
CA LEU A 253 -7.42 2.73 7.60
C LEU A 253 -7.98 2.00 6.36
N ASN A 254 -7.63 0.73 6.23
CA ASN A 254 -8.13 -0.15 5.16
C ASN A 254 -9.03 -1.26 5.73
N ALA A 255 -9.99 -0.87 6.58
CA ALA A 255 -11.02 -1.74 7.14
C ALA A 255 -12.39 -1.28 6.63
N PRO A 256 -13.06 -2.08 5.77
CA PRO A 256 -14.34 -1.69 5.17
C PRO A 256 -15.48 -1.48 6.17
N GLU A 257 -15.39 -2.12 7.34
CA GLU A 257 -16.37 -2.02 8.44
C GLU A 257 -16.19 -0.76 9.30
N LEU A 258 -15.04 -0.08 9.21
CA LEU A 258 -14.72 1.09 10.01
C LEU A 258 -14.64 2.33 9.11
N GLY A 259 -15.57 3.26 9.30
CA GLY A 259 -15.62 4.51 8.54
C GLY A 259 -14.62 5.55 9.04
N THR A 260 -14.54 6.67 8.32
CA THR A 260 -13.71 7.85 8.64
C THR A 260 -13.98 8.39 10.06
N ALA A 261 -15.24 8.33 10.51
CA ALA A 261 -15.64 8.78 11.83
C ALA A 261 -14.92 8.01 12.96
N PHE A 262 -14.57 6.73 12.75
CA PHE A 262 -13.85 5.93 13.73
C PHE A 262 -12.51 6.58 14.09
N ILE A 263 -11.66 6.85 13.12
CA ILE A 263 -10.35 7.46 13.34
C ILE A 263 -10.48 8.88 13.90
N LYS A 264 -11.38 9.71 13.37
CA LYS A 264 -11.62 11.07 13.85
C LYS A 264 -12.04 11.10 15.33
N THR A 265 -12.88 10.15 15.75
CA THR A 265 -13.29 10.02 17.15
C THR A 265 -12.12 9.61 18.04
N LEU A 266 -11.30 8.64 17.61
CA LEU A 266 -10.11 8.23 18.36
C LEU A 266 -9.13 9.40 18.58
N PHE A 267 -8.86 10.22 17.56
CA PHE A 267 -8.00 11.39 17.71
C PHE A 267 -8.62 12.42 18.66
N ARG A 268 -9.89 12.76 18.50
CA ARG A 268 -10.59 13.72 19.36
C ARG A 268 -10.56 13.32 20.85
N GLU A 269 -10.68 12.03 21.14
CA GLU A 269 -10.76 11.51 22.50
C GLU A 269 -9.39 11.23 23.14
N ASN A 270 -8.39 10.84 22.35
CA ASN A 270 -7.12 10.33 22.86
C ASN A 270 -5.89 11.20 22.53
N ALA A 271 -6.02 12.11 21.55
CA ALA A 271 -4.96 13.03 21.12
C ALA A 271 -5.57 14.35 20.61
N PRO A 272 -6.31 15.09 21.45
CA PRO A 272 -7.06 16.28 21.05
C PRO A 272 -6.19 17.43 20.53
N GLU A 273 -4.88 17.41 20.80
CA GLU A 273 -3.90 18.35 20.26
C GLU A 273 -3.60 18.14 18.76
N PHE A 274 -4.06 17.02 18.17
CA PHE A 274 -3.97 16.75 16.74
C PHE A 274 -5.30 17.05 16.07
N HIS A 275 -5.34 18.09 15.25
CA HIS A 275 -6.55 18.50 14.55
C HIS A 275 -6.65 17.79 13.18
N TYR A 276 -7.84 17.35 12.84
CA TYR A 276 -8.12 16.80 11.51
C TYR A 276 -7.94 17.89 10.44
N VAL A 277 -7.17 17.59 9.41
CA VAL A 277 -6.93 18.46 8.26
C VAL A 277 -7.81 18.04 7.09
N GLU A 278 -7.56 16.86 6.55
CA GLU A 278 -8.22 16.36 5.35
C GLU A 278 -8.19 14.82 5.25
N ARG A 279 -8.98 14.30 4.33
CA ARG A 279 -8.84 12.96 3.79
C ARG A 279 -8.25 13.05 2.40
N LEU A 280 -7.12 12.37 2.15
CA LEU A 280 -6.55 12.29 0.82
C LEU A 280 -7.47 11.48 -0.09
N PRO A 281 -7.61 11.86 -1.37
CA PRO A 281 -8.42 11.11 -2.33
C PRO A 281 -7.83 9.73 -2.60
N ASN A 282 -8.67 8.80 -3.03
CA ASN A 282 -8.19 7.56 -3.62
C ASN A 282 -7.80 7.75 -5.09
N LEU A 283 -6.97 6.86 -5.62
CA LEU A 283 -6.66 6.84 -7.05
C LEU A 283 -7.92 6.51 -7.87
N GLU A 284 -8.10 7.17 -9.02
CA GLU A 284 -9.18 6.86 -9.96
C GLU A 284 -9.17 5.41 -10.45
N SER A 285 -7.99 4.77 -10.47
CA SER A 285 -7.84 3.36 -10.83
C SER A 285 -8.33 2.39 -9.74
N PHE A 286 -8.77 2.90 -8.57
CA PHE A 286 -9.37 2.14 -7.48
C PHE A 286 -10.82 2.60 -7.21
N PRO A 287 -11.71 2.51 -8.21
CA PRO A 287 -13.09 2.94 -8.05
C PRO A 287 -13.82 2.13 -6.98
N THR A 288 -14.73 2.79 -6.28
CA THR A 288 -15.56 2.18 -5.23
C THR A 288 -17.01 2.67 -5.34
N ASP A 289 -17.94 1.84 -4.91
CA ASP A 289 -19.35 2.22 -4.74
C ASP A 289 -19.61 2.98 -3.42
N ASN A 290 -18.63 2.94 -2.49
CA ASN A 290 -18.75 3.60 -1.19
C ASN A 290 -17.38 3.96 -0.62
N ASP A 291 -17.08 5.25 -0.60
CA ASP A 291 -15.79 5.78 -0.11
C ASP A 291 -15.50 5.41 1.35
N GLU A 292 -16.51 5.28 2.21
CA GLU A 292 -16.30 4.89 3.61
C GLU A 292 -15.84 3.43 3.77
N ARG A 293 -16.04 2.59 2.75
CA ARG A 293 -15.56 1.20 2.71
C ARG A 293 -14.21 1.04 2.02
N SER A 294 -13.73 2.07 1.34
CA SER A 294 -12.45 2.07 0.64
C SER A 294 -11.28 2.42 1.59
N LEU A 295 -10.07 2.54 1.07
CA LEU A 295 -8.90 3.05 1.78
C LEU A 295 -9.17 4.49 2.25
N LYS A 296 -8.86 4.77 3.51
CA LYS A 296 -8.98 6.08 4.15
C LYS A 296 -7.61 6.54 4.62
N ASN A 297 -7.02 7.52 3.94
CA ASN A 297 -5.80 8.20 4.34
C ASN A 297 -6.19 9.57 4.94
N LEU A 298 -6.12 9.69 6.26
CA LEU A 298 -6.54 10.87 7.00
C LEU A 298 -5.32 11.63 7.50
N ILE A 299 -5.32 12.94 7.31
CA ILE A 299 -4.25 13.83 7.77
C ILE A 299 -4.69 14.53 9.03
N PHE A 300 -3.83 14.47 10.03
CA PHE A 300 -3.95 15.23 11.28
C PHE A 300 -2.70 16.08 11.50
N LYS A 301 -2.85 17.22 12.17
CA LYS A 301 -1.75 18.15 12.45
C LYS A 301 -1.77 18.53 13.93
N ARG A 302 -0.58 18.53 14.56
CA ARG A 302 -0.28 19.16 15.84
C ARG A 302 0.48 20.45 15.58
N GLY A 303 0.21 21.49 16.34
CA GLY A 303 0.80 22.82 16.18
C GLY A 303 -0.06 23.75 15.33
N ALA A 304 0.41 24.99 15.17
CA ALA A 304 -0.31 26.06 14.46
C ALA A 304 -0.42 25.82 12.94
#